data_01a1545f8975c6e8bf6a16fd5ff1578b
#
_entry.id   01a1545f8975c6e8bf6a16fd5ff1578b
#
_cell.length_a   1.000
_cell.length_b   1.000
_cell.length_c   1.000
_cell.angle_alpha   90.00
_cell.angle_beta   90.00
_cell.angle_gamma   90.00
#
_symmetry.space_group_name_H-M   'P 1'
#
loop_
_entity.id
_entity.type
_entity.pdbx_description
1 polymer ?
#
loop_
_entity_poly.entity_id
_entity_poly.type
_entity_poly.pdbx_seq_one_letter_code
_entity_poly.pdbx_strand_id
1 'polypeptide(L)'
;MIASLQYFDKIKEIPQFSHLAADSAFMRELNTVNDNVSASKLCNLYASFGGNRHDTDSCVVFFTLLPGNNDVIKYDEDWVNNIVDLSPQISRCLSAINASGYSEYWSSEIKPVLDGYINSYPVSEKAINAIHDAMTEFSGPEILPPTRSNIYILNIDNAFNLSDESFCCTPLLLDVELEKKFRLDFLKVYIHENLHRLSISEQLMQKLDELMTDDFYRDNENVARGHNEGRNEAFVVAAEVFISHKIGRRDNCSVYNEFKEYVDGSLVLAPIIYIHLPEKQKAESLNDFILRLFDNGTIKAGNVKAEYRKAMMKVETSMLQTEI
;
A
#
# COMPACT_ATOMS: atom_id res chain seq x y z
N MET A 1 11.52 6.67 -12.04
CA MET A 1 12.44 5.71 -12.71
C MET A 1 12.43 4.30 -12.10
N ILE A 2 12.60 4.09 -10.78
CA ILE A 2 12.61 2.73 -10.17
C ILE A 2 11.33 1.95 -10.51
N ALA A 3 10.16 2.55 -10.33
CA ALA A 3 8.89 1.91 -10.67
C ALA A 3 8.77 1.52 -12.15
N SER A 4 9.49 2.22 -13.05
CA SER A 4 9.50 1.87 -14.47
C SER A 4 10.16 0.52 -14.78
N LEU A 5 10.91 -0.07 -13.86
CA LEU A 5 11.39 -1.44 -14.02
C LEU A 5 10.24 -2.44 -14.05
N GLN A 6 9.39 -2.42 -13.02
CA GLN A 6 8.24 -3.33 -12.92
C GLN A 6 7.18 -3.03 -13.99
N TYR A 7 7.01 -1.75 -14.33
CA TYR A 7 5.97 -1.29 -15.23
C TYR A 7 6.53 -0.85 -16.60
N PHE A 8 7.61 -1.48 -17.04
CA PHE A 8 8.24 -1.14 -18.31
C PHE A 8 7.27 -1.25 -19.50
N ASP A 9 6.31 -2.16 -19.45
CA ASP A 9 5.24 -2.29 -20.45
C ASP A 9 4.45 -0.99 -20.69
N LYS A 10 4.41 -0.08 -19.73
CA LYS A 10 3.72 1.21 -19.84
C LYS A 10 4.54 2.27 -20.57
N ILE A 11 5.85 2.07 -20.69
CA ILE A 11 6.75 3.02 -21.33
C ILE A 11 7.46 2.46 -22.58
N LYS A 12 7.43 1.14 -22.81
CA LYS A 12 8.13 0.49 -23.91
C LYS A 12 7.72 0.98 -25.32
N GLU A 13 6.47 1.46 -25.47
CA GLU A 13 5.97 1.98 -26.75
C GLU A 13 6.38 3.46 -26.97
N ILE A 14 6.93 4.12 -25.98
CA ILE A 14 7.44 5.48 -26.12
C ILE A 14 8.72 5.44 -26.98
N PRO A 15 8.83 6.30 -28.02
CA PRO A 15 9.90 6.19 -29.03
C PRO A 15 11.31 6.09 -28.45
N GLN A 16 11.61 6.85 -27.39
CA GLN A 16 12.94 6.83 -26.77
C GLN A 16 13.27 5.55 -26.00
N PHE A 17 12.26 4.75 -25.59
CA PHE A 17 12.46 3.50 -24.85
C PHE A 17 12.19 2.25 -25.71
N SER A 18 11.61 2.39 -26.90
CA SER A 18 11.21 1.26 -27.74
C SER A 18 12.40 0.37 -28.17
N HIS A 19 13.59 0.94 -28.30
CA HIS A 19 14.80 0.17 -28.61
C HIS A 19 15.20 -0.77 -27.48
N LEU A 20 14.91 -0.44 -26.22
CA LEU A 20 15.14 -1.30 -25.06
C LEU A 20 14.24 -2.53 -25.08
N ALA A 21 12.98 -2.36 -25.54
CA ALA A 21 12.06 -3.51 -25.70
C ALA A 21 12.54 -4.50 -26.78
N ALA A 22 13.31 -4.02 -27.77
CA ALA A 22 13.92 -4.85 -28.79
C ALA A 22 15.28 -5.46 -28.36
N ASP A 23 15.86 -4.97 -27.27
CA ASP A 23 17.13 -5.52 -26.71
C ASP A 23 16.84 -6.75 -25.84
N SER A 24 17.18 -7.93 -26.37
CA SER A 24 16.95 -9.19 -25.67
C SER A 24 17.78 -9.34 -24.39
N ALA A 25 18.93 -8.67 -24.29
CA ALA A 25 19.76 -8.69 -23.08
C ALA A 25 19.12 -7.86 -21.98
N PHE A 26 18.69 -6.65 -22.30
CA PHE A 26 17.94 -5.78 -21.38
C PHE A 26 16.66 -6.46 -20.88
N MET A 27 15.84 -7.00 -21.78
CA MET A 27 14.57 -7.66 -21.42
C MET A 27 14.79 -8.89 -20.53
N ARG A 28 15.84 -9.67 -20.75
CA ARG A 28 16.17 -10.80 -19.88
C ARG A 28 16.55 -10.35 -18.47
N GLU A 29 17.38 -9.32 -18.33
CA GLU A 29 17.76 -8.78 -17.04
C GLU A 29 16.55 -8.14 -16.32
N LEU A 30 15.73 -7.39 -17.04
CA LEU A 30 14.51 -6.79 -16.53
C LEU A 30 13.53 -7.85 -15.99
N ASN A 31 13.31 -8.92 -16.75
CA ASN A 31 12.47 -10.03 -16.31
C ASN A 31 13.04 -10.70 -15.05
N THR A 32 14.38 -10.93 -15.02
CA THR A 32 15.03 -11.47 -13.82
C THR A 32 14.79 -10.59 -12.59
N VAL A 33 14.85 -9.27 -12.73
CA VAL A 33 14.55 -8.35 -11.62
C VAL A 33 13.08 -8.46 -11.22
N ASN A 34 12.16 -8.38 -12.17
CA ASN A 34 10.72 -8.34 -11.91
C ASN A 34 10.17 -9.66 -11.35
N ASP A 35 10.76 -10.80 -11.72
CA ASP A 35 10.38 -12.11 -11.18
C ASP A 35 10.77 -12.29 -9.70
N ASN A 36 11.70 -11.47 -9.20
CA ASN A 36 12.27 -11.64 -7.87
C ASN A 36 12.03 -10.47 -6.92
N VAL A 37 11.80 -9.25 -7.43
CA VAL A 37 11.69 -8.05 -6.59
C VAL A 37 10.61 -7.11 -7.11
N SER A 38 9.74 -6.65 -6.21
CA SER A 38 8.72 -5.65 -6.55
C SER A 38 9.28 -4.21 -6.54
N ALA A 39 8.64 -3.31 -7.31
CA ALA A 39 8.98 -1.89 -7.30
C ALA A 39 8.84 -1.27 -5.91
N SER A 40 7.85 -1.69 -5.11
CA SER A 40 7.65 -1.22 -3.74
C SER A 40 8.87 -1.50 -2.88
N LYS A 41 9.42 -2.72 -2.91
CA LYS A 41 10.63 -3.10 -2.17
C LYS A 41 11.86 -2.31 -2.63
N LEU A 42 12.04 -2.12 -3.93
CA LEU A 42 13.14 -1.30 -4.47
C LEU A 42 13.01 0.17 -4.03
N CYS A 43 11.82 0.75 -4.09
CA CYS A 43 11.57 2.12 -3.65
C CYS A 43 11.76 2.26 -2.13
N ASN A 44 11.31 1.28 -1.34
CA ASN A 44 11.50 1.25 0.10
C ASN A 44 12.98 1.24 0.47
N LEU A 45 13.76 0.35 -0.13
CA LEU A 45 15.21 0.29 0.14
C LEU A 45 15.89 1.61 -0.21
N TYR A 46 15.59 2.17 -1.40
CA TYR A 46 16.13 3.46 -1.84
C TYR A 46 15.78 4.59 -0.89
N ALA A 47 14.54 4.65 -0.42
CA ALA A 47 14.08 5.67 0.51
C ALA A 47 14.70 5.53 1.91
N SER A 48 14.83 4.30 2.41
CA SER A 48 15.37 4.00 3.74
C SER A 48 16.82 4.42 3.91
N PHE A 49 17.60 4.34 2.84
CA PHE A 49 19.03 4.63 2.88
C PHE A 49 19.40 5.96 2.20
N GLY A 50 18.48 6.92 2.22
CA GLY A 50 18.74 8.31 1.89
C GLY A 50 18.84 8.61 0.39
N GLY A 51 18.22 7.79 -0.47
CA GLY A 51 18.19 8.00 -1.90
C GLY A 51 17.59 9.36 -2.31
N ASN A 52 18.24 10.06 -3.20
CA ASN A 52 17.75 11.33 -3.74
C ASN A 52 16.66 11.10 -4.78
N ARG A 53 15.41 11.39 -4.44
CA ARG A 53 14.23 11.14 -5.29
C ARG A 53 14.11 12.09 -6.49
N HIS A 54 14.89 13.15 -6.51
CA HIS A 54 14.86 14.18 -7.54
C HIS A 54 15.98 14.03 -8.58
N ASP A 55 16.79 12.98 -8.45
CA ASP A 55 17.95 12.76 -9.30
C ASP A 55 18.01 11.30 -9.78
N THR A 56 17.86 11.12 -11.09
CA THR A 56 17.88 9.80 -11.72
C THR A 56 19.27 9.16 -11.70
N ASP A 57 20.33 9.96 -11.78
CA ASP A 57 21.71 9.48 -11.72
C ASP A 57 22.05 8.96 -10.34
N SER A 58 21.59 9.65 -9.28
CA SER A 58 21.72 9.18 -7.89
C SER A 58 21.05 7.81 -7.67
N CYS A 59 19.95 7.56 -8.37
CA CYS A 59 19.27 6.27 -8.30
C CYS A 59 20.13 5.15 -8.90
N VAL A 60 20.74 5.38 -10.06
CA VAL A 60 21.67 4.43 -10.69
C VAL A 60 22.88 4.18 -9.81
N VAL A 61 23.49 5.26 -9.29
CA VAL A 61 24.66 5.19 -8.40
C VAL A 61 24.35 4.41 -7.13
N PHE A 62 23.18 4.61 -6.52
CA PHE A 62 22.77 3.89 -5.32
C PHE A 62 22.79 2.37 -5.55
N PHE A 63 22.10 1.87 -6.58
CA PHE A 63 22.07 0.42 -6.85
C PHE A 63 23.42 -0.12 -7.34
N THR A 64 24.26 0.71 -7.96
CA THR A 64 25.61 0.32 -8.35
C THR A 64 26.51 0.08 -7.11
N LEU A 65 26.36 0.91 -6.09
CA LEU A 65 27.19 0.84 -4.88
C LEU A 65 26.58 -0.05 -3.79
N LEU A 66 25.37 -0.55 -3.99
CA LEU A 66 24.62 -1.30 -2.99
C LEU A 66 25.37 -2.53 -2.44
N PRO A 67 26.09 -3.35 -3.24
CA PRO A 67 26.83 -4.49 -2.73
C PRO A 67 27.95 -4.14 -1.74
N GLY A 68 28.42 -2.89 -1.73
CA GLY A 68 29.44 -2.39 -0.79
C GLY A 68 28.86 -1.55 0.37
N ASN A 69 27.53 -1.40 0.45
CA ASN A 69 26.90 -0.60 1.47
C ASN A 69 26.70 -1.42 2.78
N ASN A 70 27.63 -1.22 3.73
CA ASN A 70 27.62 -1.94 4.99
C ASN A 70 26.36 -1.70 5.85
N ASP A 71 25.68 -0.57 5.70
CA ASP A 71 24.47 -0.27 6.48
C ASP A 71 23.28 -1.06 5.94
N VAL A 72 23.21 -1.26 4.62
CA VAL A 72 22.21 -2.12 3.97
C VAL A 72 22.49 -3.59 4.27
N ILE A 73 23.74 -4.04 4.17
CA ILE A 73 24.13 -5.45 4.38
C ILE A 73 23.86 -5.89 5.83
N LYS A 74 23.94 -4.98 6.79
CA LYS A 74 23.60 -5.28 8.19
C LYS A 74 22.09 -5.43 8.45
N TYR A 75 21.27 -5.02 7.51
CA TYR A 75 19.82 -5.15 7.57
C TYR A 75 19.43 -6.56 7.10
N ASP A 76 19.66 -7.56 7.94
CA ASP A 76 19.60 -9.00 7.64
C ASP A 76 18.16 -9.50 7.38
N GLU A 77 17.59 -9.03 6.27
CA GLU A 77 16.27 -9.40 5.78
C GLU A 77 16.41 -10.09 4.42
N ASP A 78 15.78 -11.22 4.21
CA ASP A 78 15.86 -12.00 2.97
C ASP A 78 15.59 -11.18 1.71
N TRP A 79 14.57 -10.29 1.75
CA TRP A 79 14.23 -9.45 0.61
C TRP A 79 15.29 -8.38 0.31
N VAL A 80 16.02 -7.90 1.32
CA VAL A 80 17.14 -6.95 1.15
C VAL A 80 18.33 -7.68 0.53
N ASN A 81 18.65 -8.86 1.04
CA ASN A 81 19.72 -9.70 0.52
C ASN A 81 19.47 -10.02 -0.97
N ASN A 82 18.23 -10.35 -1.33
CA ASN A 82 17.84 -10.58 -2.72
C ASN A 82 18.04 -9.35 -3.61
N ILE A 83 17.73 -8.13 -3.12
CA ILE A 83 17.99 -6.90 -3.87
C ILE A 83 19.50 -6.65 -4.01
N VAL A 84 20.29 -6.90 -2.96
CA VAL A 84 21.75 -6.77 -3.01
C VAL A 84 22.33 -7.71 -4.09
N ASP A 85 21.89 -8.95 -4.15
CA ASP A 85 22.33 -9.93 -5.14
C ASP A 85 21.94 -9.52 -6.57
N LEU A 86 20.77 -8.91 -6.73
CA LEU A 86 20.26 -8.45 -8.03
C LEU A 86 20.71 -7.02 -8.40
N SER A 87 21.42 -6.33 -7.52
CA SER A 87 21.80 -4.94 -7.75
C SER A 87 22.59 -4.67 -9.02
N PRO A 88 23.45 -5.60 -9.53
CA PRO A 88 24.10 -5.39 -10.82
C PRO A 88 23.10 -5.37 -11.99
N GLN A 89 22.07 -6.21 -11.98
CA GLN A 89 21.02 -6.23 -13.01
C GLN A 89 20.14 -4.99 -12.89
N ILE A 90 19.72 -4.65 -11.67
CA ILE A 90 18.92 -3.46 -11.37
C ILE A 90 19.65 -2.21 -11.87
N SER A 91 20.93 -2.06 -11.52
CA SER A 91 21.75 -0.92 -11.95
C SER A 91 21.88 -0.81 -13.46
N ARG A 92 22.11 -1.93 -14.17
CA ARG A 92 22.19 -1.93 -15.64
C ARG A 92 20.86 -1.54 -16.29
N CYS A 93 19.74 -2.09 -15.79
CA CYS A 93 18.42 -1.72 -16.30
C CYS A 93 18.10 -0.25 -16.07
N LEU A 94 18.37 0.28 -14.87
CA LEU A 94 18.19 1.70 -14.56
C LEU A 94 19.10 2.59 -15.40
N SER A 95 20.37 2.18 -15.61
CA SER A 95 21.31 2.88 -16.48
C SER A 95 20.84 2.96 -17.92
N ALA A 96 20.31 1.86 -18.46
CA ALA A 96 19.79 1.81 -19.82
C ALA A 96 18.56 2.72 -19.99
N ILE A 97 17.62 2.71 -19.04
CA ILE A 97 16.44 3.58 -19.04
C ILE A 97 16.87 5.05 -18.91
N ASN A 98 17.82 5.35 -18.03
CA ASN A 98 18.31 6.71 -17.83
C ASN A 98 19.05 7.24 -19.07
N ALA A 99 19.94 6.41 -19.67
CA ALA A 99 20.66 6.75 -20.90
C ALA A 99 19.72 6.93 -22.11
N SER A 100 18.52 6.38 -22.06
CA SER A 100 17.47 6.57 -23.06
C SER A 100 16.71 7.90 -22.90
N GLY A 101 17.18 8.83 -22.04
CA GLY A 101 16.58 10.13 -21.86
C GLY A 101 15.41 10.18 -20.88
N TYR A 102 15.43 9.34 -19.82
CA TYR A 102 14.34 9.32 -18.83
C TYR A 102 14.16 10.66 -18.11
N SER A 103 15.24 11.36 -17.80
CA SER A 103 15.18 12.67 -17.13
C SER A 103 14.46 13.73 -17.97
N GLU A 104 14.74 13.74 -19.29
CA GLU A 104 14.06 14.62 -20.25
C GLU A 104 12.59 14.24 -20.39
N TYR A 105 12.31 12.96 -20.57
CA TYR A 105 10.93 12.44 -20.63
C TYR A 105 10.13 12.80 -19.37
N TRP A 106 10.69 12.59 -18.20
CA TRP A 106 10.06 13.01 -16.94
C TRP A 106 9.76 14.50 -16.92
N SER A 107 10.73 15.34 -17.29
CA SER A 107 10.61 16.79 -17.18
C SER A 107 9.67 17.39 -18.22
N SER A 108 9.63 16.84 -19.44
CA SER A 108 8.82 17.38 -20.54
C SER A 108 7.42 16.78 -20.61
N GLU A 109 7.26 15.50 -20.31
CA GLU A 109 6.00 14.78 -20.53
C GLU A 109 5.27 14.48 -19.22
N ILE A 110 5.98 13.99 -18.19
CA ILE A 110 5.34 13.50 -16.97
C ILE A 110 5.09 14.63 -15.97
N LYS A 111 6.14 15.42 -15.66
CA LYS A 111 6.05 16.46 -14.63
C LYS A 111 4.97 17.50 -14.92
N PRO A 112 4.78 18.04 -16.14
CA PRO A 112 3.72 19.00 -16.42
C PRO A 112 2.32 18.43 -16.19
N VAL A 113 2.10 17.15 -16.49
CA VAL A 113 0.82 16.46 -16.24
C VAL A 113 0.59 16.32 -14.76
N LEU A 114 1.61 15.91 -13.98
CA LEU A 114 1.54 15.84 -12.52
C LEU A 114 1.27 17.21 -11.89
N ASP A 115 1.99 18.24 -12.29
CA ASP A 115 1.81 19.59 -11.79
C ASP A 115 0.39 20.11 -12.11
N GLY A 116 -0.08 19.87 -13.32
CA GLY A 116 -1.46 20.19 -13.72
C GLY A 116 -2.49 19.49 -12.84
N TYR A 117 -2.27 18.21 -12.59
CA TYR A 117 -3.11 17.40 -11.74
C TYR A 117 -3.13 17.90 -10.28
N ILE A 118 -1.96 18.09 -9.67
CA ILE A 118 -1.84 18.57 -8.28
C ILE A 118 -2.50 19.96 -8.14
N ASN A 119 -2.29 20.85 -9.11
CA ASN A 119 -2.87 22.20 -9.09
C ASN A 119 -4.38 22.21 -9.31
N SER A 120 -4.90 21.28 -10.13
CA SER A 120 -6.34 21.17 -10.40
C SER A 120 -7.13 20.53 -9.26
N TYR A 121 -6.45 19.76 -8.42
CA TYR A 121 -7.05 19.00 -7.32
C TYR A 121 -6.38 19.25 -5.98
N PRO A 122 -6.40 20.48 -5.46
CA PRO A 122 -5.89 20.75 -4.12
C PRO A 122 -6.75 19.98 -3.13
N VAL A 123 -6.17 18.99 -2.45
CA VAL A 123 -6.81 18.40 -1.27
C VAL A 123 -6.93 19.52 -0.24
N SER A 124 -8.14 19.85 0.19
CA SER A 124 -8.31 20.96 1.11
C SER A 124 -7.65 20.63 2.46
N GLU A 125 -6.95 21.60 3.04
CA GLU A 125 -6.37 21.49 4.37
C GLU A 125 -7.40 21.03 5.40
N LYS A 126 -8.66 21.52 5.27
CA LYS A 126 -9.77 21.08 6.11
C LYS A 126 -10.04 19.59 6.01
N ALA A 127 -9.95 18.99 4.80
CA ALA A 127 -10.17 17.55 4.63
C ALA A 127 -9.03 16.74 5.25
N ILE A 128 -7.79 17.16 5.08
CA ILE A 128 -6.63 16.51 5.70
C ILE A 128 -6.69 16.62 7.22
N ASN A 129 -7.02 17.79 7.77
CA ASN A 129 -7.14 17.98 9.22
C ASN A 129 -8.26 17.09 9.81
N ALA A 130 -9.41 16.96 9.13
CA ALA A 130 -10.48 16.08 9.57
C ALA A 130 -10.05 14.60 9.57
N ILE A 131 -9.22 14.20 8.62
CA ILE A 131 -8.63 12.85 8.59
C ILE A 131 -7.66 12.67 9.74
N HIS A 132 -6.74 13.61 9.95
CA HIS A 132 -5.77 13.54 11.04
C HIS A 132 -6.45 13.50 12.41
N ASP A 133 -7.50 14.32 12.63
CA ASP A 133 -8.29 14.32 13.86
C ASP A 133 -8.93 12.93 14.09
N ALA A 134 -9.55 12.38 13.04
CA ALA A 134 -10.18 11.05 13.10
C ALA A 134 -9.16 9.94 13.33
N MET A 135 -7.99 10.00 12.69
CA MET A 135 -6.91 9.03 12.89
C MET A 135 -6.30 9.13 14.28
N THR A 136 -6.08 10.35 14.79
CA THR A 136 -5.57 10.57 16.15
C THR A 136 -6.56 10.06 17.21
N GLU A 137 -7.85 10.33 17.03
CA GLU A 137 -8.90 9.80 17.92
C GLU A 137 -8.94 8.27 17.86
N PHE A 138 -8.75 7.69 16.67
CA PHE A 138 -8.75 6.25 16.44
C PHE A 138 -7.50 5.56 17.01
N SER A 139 -6.31 6.11 16.75
CA SER A 139 -5.03 5.51 17.17
C SER A 139 -4.83 5.54 18.69
N GLY A 140 -5.55 6.42 19.41
CA GLY A 140 -5.38 6.56 20.85
C GLY A 140 -3.99 7.07 21.21
N PRO A 141 -3.21 6.32 22.03
CA PRO A 141 -1.86 6.74 22.41
C PRO A 141 -0.83 6.63 21.28
N GLU A 142 -1.14 5.93 20.20
CA GLU A 142 -0.28 5.78 19.03
C GLU A 142 -0.54 6.96 18.08
N ILE A 143 0.18 8.07 18.27
CA ILE A 143 0.06 9.25 17.40
C ILE A 143 0.78 8.98 16.09
N LEU A 144 0.04 9.02 14.99
CA LEU A 144 0.59 8.93 13.65
C LEU A 144 1.03 10.32 13.17
N PRO A 145 2.32 10.54 12.88
CA PRO A 145 2.77 11.82 12.34
C PRO A 145 2.21 12.03 10.91
N PRO A 146 2.12 13.30 10.47
CA PRO A 146 1.71 13.61 9.10
C PRO A 146 2.58 12.91 8.07
N THR A 147 1.95 12.37 7.04
CA THR A 147 2.62 11.65 5.96
C THR A 147 2.62 12.45 4.67
N ARG A 148 3.70 12.38 3.92
CA ARG A 148 3.78 12.93 2.57
C ARG A 148 3.41 11.87 1.55
N SER A 149 2.62 12.23 0.55
CA SER A 149 2.39 11.38 -0.61
C SER A 149 3.35 11.74 -1.75
N ASN A 150 3.90 10.72 -2.39
CA ASN A 150 4.65 10.83 -3.63
C ASN A 150 3.78 10.28 -4.75
N ILE A 151 3.40 11.14 -5.69
CA ILE A 151 2.56 10.76 -6.81
C ILE A 151 3.46 10.45 -8.00
N TYR A 152 3.29 9.30 -8.62
CA TYR A 152 3.94 8.93 -9.87
C TYR A 152 2.87 8.50 -10.88
N ILE A 153 3.06 8.87 -12.14
CA ILE A 153 2.14 8.47 -13.21
C ILE A 153 2.65 7.18 -13.84
N LEU A 154 1.93 6.13 -13.54
CA LEU A 154 1.88 4.92 -14.35
C LEU A 154 0.40 4.59 -14.45
N ASN A 155 -0.08 4.26 -15.63
CA ASN A 155 -1.49 3.97 -15.85
C ASN A 155 -1.91 2.62 -15.21
N ILE A 156 -1.78 2.53 -13.90
CA ILE A 156 -2.10 1.38 -13.04
C ILE A 156 -2.67 1.88 -11.73
N ASP A 157 -3.48 1.05 -11.08
CA ASP A 157 -3.95 1.29 -9.72
C ASP A 157 -2.96 0.65 -8.75
N ASN A 158 -2.19 1.46 -8.05
CA ASN A 158 -1.22 0.98 -7.07
C ASN A 158 -0.85 2.06 -6.05
N ALA A 159 -0.70 1.64 -4.79
CA ALA A 159 -0.12 2.44 -3.73
C ALA A 159 0.76 1.55 -2.85
N PHE A 160 1.75 2.12 -2.19
CA PHE A 160 2.59 1.42 -1.24
C PHE A 160 3.32 2.38 -0.31
N ASN A 161 3.54 1.95 0.91
CA ASN A 161 4.21 2.72 1.94
C ASN A 161 5.73 2.77 1.72
N LEU A 162 6.34 3.84 2.20
CA LEU A 162 7.79 4.01 2.26
C LEU A 162 8.23 4.20 3.72
N SER A 163 9.42 3.73 4.04
CA SER A 163 9.97 3.78 5.41
C SER A 163 10.29 5.18 5.92
N ASP A 164 10.29 6.20 5.06
CA ASP A 164 10.60 7.58 5.41
C ASP A 164 9.37 8.45 5.73
N GLU A 165 8.33 7.83 6.27
CA GLU A 165 7.08 8.51 6.62
C GLU A 165 6.34 9.09 5.40
N SER A 166 6.47 8.44 4.24
CA SER A 166 5.74 8.78 3.04
C SER A 166 5.19 7.53 2.35
N PHE A 167 4.31 7.72 1.39
CA PHE A 167 3.85 6.65 0.53
C PHE A 167 3.90 7.08 -0.95
N CYS A 168 3.91 6.11 -1.84
CA CYS A 168 3.74 6.31 -3.26
C CYS A 168 2.33 5.90 -3.68
N CYS A 169 1.74 6.63 -4.61
CA CYS A 169 0.49 6.23 -5.24
C CYS A 169 0.48 6.63 -6.72
N THR A 170 -0.28 5.90 -7.51
CA THR A 170 -0.58 6.27 -8.90
C THR A 170 -1.98 6.84 -8.97
N PRO A 171 -2.17 8.04 -9.52
CA PRO A 171 -3.49 8.46 -9.94
C PRO A 171 -3.86 7.71 -11.21
N LEU A 172 -4.97 6.99 -11.20
CA LEU A 172 -5.62 6.54 -12.43
C LEU A 172 -6.29 7.72 -13.06
N LEU A 173 -5.65 8.40 -14.01
CA LEU A 173 -6.23 9.64 -14.44
C LEU A 173 -6.11 10.01 -15.86
N LEU A 174 -7.30 10.30 -16.40
CA LEU A 174 -7.45 11.40 -17.39
C LEU A 174 -8.92 11.66 -17.77
N ASP A 175 -9.88 11.19 -16.94
CA ASP A 175 -11.31 11.36 -17.17
C ASP A 175 -11.95 12.11 -15.99
N VAL A 176 -12.83 13.09 -16.25
CA VAL A 176 -13.43 13.96 -15.22
C VAL A 176 -14.26 13.18 -14.18
N GLU A 177 -14.88 12.07 -14.57
CA GLU A 177 -15.61 11.22 -13.62
C GLU A 177 -14.63 10.38 -12.76
N LEU A 178 -13.54 9.90 -13.35
CA LEU A 178 -12.44 9.26 -12.62
C LEU A 178 -11.75 10.24 -11.69
N GLU A 179 -11.65 11.53 -12.06
CA GLU A 179 -11.10 12.57 -11.21
C GLU A 179 -11.85 12.77 -9.91
N LYS A 180 -13.20 12.70 -9.94
CA LYS A 180 -14.01 12.74 -8.71
C LYS A 180 -13.81 11.48 -7.88
N LYS A 181 -13.81 10.34 -8.53
CA LYS A 181 -13.54 9.04 -7.92
C LYS A 181 -12.15 9.02 -7.31
N PHE A 182 -11.13 9.48 -8.05
CA PHE A 182 -9.76 9.53 -7.57
C PHE A 182 -9.59 10.35 -6.30
N ARG A 183 -10.26 11.51 -6.16
CA ARG A 183 -10.16 12.29 -4.90
C ARG A 183 -10.68 11.54 -3.69
N LEU A 184 -11.73 10.78 -3.85
CA LEU A 184 -12.25 9.91 -2.80
C LEU A 184 -11.26 8.76 -2.54
N ASP A 185 -10.78 8.13 -3.60
CA ASP A 185 -9.84 7.03 -3.52
C ASP A 185 -8.46 7.48 -2.98
N PHE A 186 -7.98 8.70 -3.35
CA PHE A 186 -6.75 9.26 -2.79
C PHE A 186 -6.83 9.44 -1.28
N LEU A 187 -7.92 9.99 -0.76
CA LEU A 187 -8.08 10.18 0.68
C LEU A 187 -8.21 8.84 1.42
N LYS A 188 -8.84 7.85 0.80
CA LYS A 188 -8.86 6.47 1.29
C LYS A 188 -7.44 5.90 1.36
N VAL A 189 -6.69 5.98 0.26
CA VAL A 189 -5.29 5.52 0.19
C VAL A 189 -4.43 6.28 1.20
N TYR A 190 -4.63 7.58 1.37
CA TYR A 190 -3.93 8.38 2.36
C TYR A 190 -4.16 7.86 3.79
N ILE A 191 -5.40 7.51 4.15
CA ILE A 191 -5.72 6.93 5.46
C ILE A 191 -5.07 5.54 5.58
N HIS A 192 -5.25 4.70 4.57
CA HIS A 192 -4.77 3.32 4.52
C HIS A 192 -3.24 3.24 4.72
N GLU A 193 -2.48 3.98 3.91
CA GLU A 193 -1.02 3.98 3.96
C GLU A 193 -0.48 4.56 5.28
N ASN A 194 -1.17 5.53 5.87
CA ASN A 194 -0.81 5.99 7.20
C ASN A 194 -1.04 4.92 8.27
N LEU A 195 -2.10 4.12 8.17
CA LEU A 195 -2.40 3.06 9.13
C LEU A 195 -1.41 1.91 9.10
N HIS A 196 -0.75 1.64 7.97
CA HIS A 196 0.37 0.69 7.90
C HIS A 196 1.55 1.06 8.81
N ARG A 197 1.61 2.30 9.27
CA ARG A 197 2.64 2.78 10.21
C ARG A 197 2.34 2.44 11.67
N LEU A 198 1.12 1.95 11.95
CA LEU A 198 0.81 1.39 13.27
C LEU A 198 1.58 0.07 13.43
N SER A 199 2.41 0.00 14.45
CA SER A 199 3.15 -1.21 14.76
C SER A 199 2.20 -2.33 15.20
N ILE A 200 2.45 -3.54 14.74
CA ILE A 200 1.76 -4.73 15.23
C ILE A 200 2.60 -5.36 16.33
N SER A 201 2.01 -5.58 17.50
CA SER A 201 2.73 -6.15 18.64
C SER A 201 3.08 -7.63 18.40
N GLU A 202 4.19 -8.08 18.98
CA GLU A 202 4.59 -9.49 18.92
C GLU A 202 3.49 -10.41 19.48
N GLN A 203 2.80 -9.97 20.53
CA GLN A 203 1.70 -10.74 21.11
C GLN A 203 0.55 -10.91 20.11
N LEU A 204 0.22 -9.87 19.34
CA LEU A 204 -0.82 -9.97 18.31
C LEU A 204 -0.39 -10.87 17.16
N MET A 205 0.89 -10.81 16.77
CA MET A 205 1.44 -11.72 15.76
C MET A 205 1.38 -13.18 16.19
N GLN A 206 1.68 -13.47 17.47
CA GLN A 206 1.53 -14.83 18.04
C GLN A 206 0.07 -15.30 17.99
N LYS A 207 -0.90 -14.43 18.30
CA LYS A 207 -2.33 -14.76 18.18
C LYS A 207 -2.75 -15.08 16.75
N LEU A 208 -2.21 -14.39 15.76
CA LEU A 208 -2.45 -14.71 14.35
C LEU A 208 -1.82 -16.05 13.95
N ASP A 209 -0.63 -16.38 14.49
CA ASP A 209 -0.01 -17.69 14.26
C ASP A 209 -0.86 -18.83 14.87
N GLU A 210 -1.37 -18.66 16.09
CA GLU A 210 -2.31 -19.60 16.71
C GLU A 210 -3.58 -19.77 15.86
N LEU A 211 -4.07 -18.67 15.24
CA LEU A 211 -5.28 -18.68 14.42
C LEU A 211 -5.11 -19.45 13.10
N MET A 212 -3.87 -19.66 12.62
CA MET A 212 -3.60 -20.51 11.44
C MET A 212 -4.07 -21.96 11.61
N THR A 213 -4.44 -22.38 12.80
CA THR A 213 -5.09 -23.68 13.06
C THR A 213 -6.57 -23.72 12.65
N ASP A 214 -7.19 -22.54 12.41
CA ASP A 214 -8.54 -22.44 11.85
C ASP A 214 -8.47 -22.56 10.32
N ASP A 215 -9.06 -23.60 9.75
CA ASP A 215 -9.00 -23.88 8.32
C ASP A 215 -9.56 -22.71 7.47
N PHE A 216 -10.68 -22.11 7.91
CA PHE A 216 -11.29 -21.01 7.17
C PHE A 216 -10.40 -19.77 7.17
N TYR A 217 -9.79 -19.40 8.30
CA TYR A 217 -8.84 -18.31 8.38
C TYR A 217 -7.60 -18.60 7.51
N ARG A 218 -6.98 -19.77 7.69
CA ARG A 218 -5.76 -20.16 6.96
C ARG A 218 -5.94 -20.12 5.45
N ASP A 219 -7.06 -20.66 4.95
CA ASP A 219 -7.31 -20.72 3.51
C ASP A 219 -7.46 -19.31 2.92
N ASN A 220 -8.15 -18.41 3.62
CA ASN A 220 -8.29 -17.01 3.21
C ASN A 220 -6.98 -16.23 3.36
N GLU A 221 -6.21 -16.43 4.43
CA GLU A 221 -4.88 -15.82 4.60
C GLU A 221 -3.92 -16.22 3.45
N ASN A 222 -4.01 -17.45 2.96
CA ASN A 222 -3.22 -17.89 1.80
C ASN A 222 -3.64 -17.17 0.51
N VAL A 223 -4.92 -16.85 0.33
CA VAL A 223 -5.39 -16.02 -0.79
C VAL A 223 -4.82 -14.60 -0.65
N ALA A 224 -4.93 -13.98 0.52
CA ALA A 224 -4.39 -12.64 0.77
C ALA A 224 -2.88 -12.56 0.46
N ARG A 225 -2.10 -13.53 0.94
CA ARG A 225 -0.67 -13.64 0.61
C ARG A 225 -0.39 -13.82 -0.87
N GLY A 226 -1.27 -14.48 -1.61
CA GLY A 226 -1.20 -14.59 -3.07
C GLY A 226 -1.31 -13.23 -3.77
N HIS A 227 -1.97 -12.27 -3.13
CA HIS A 227 -2.05 -10.87 -3.55
C HIS A 227 -0.91 -10.00 -3.00
N ASN A 228 0.09 -10.58 -2.33
CA ASN A 228 1.19 -9.92 -1.62
C ASN A 228 0.74 -9.07 -0.42
N GLU A 229 -0.43 -9.36 0.15
CA GLU A 229 -0.90 -8.66 1.32
C GLU A 229 -0.29 -9.22 2.61
N GLY A 230 0.12 -8.31 3.49
CA GLY A 230 0.68 -8.66 4.78
C GLY A 230 -0.39 -9.10 5.79
N ARG A 231 0.01 -9.77 6.88
CA ARG A 231 -0.89 -10.23 7.94
C ARG A 231 -1.65 -9.10 8.66
N ASN A 232 -1.12 -7.89 8.64
CA ASN A 232 -1.75 -6.70 9.21
C ASN A 232 -2.79 -6.05 8.31
N GLU A 233 -2.88 -6.46 7.05
CA GLU A 233 -3.77 -5.85 6.06
C GLU A 233 -5.24 -5.83 6.53
N ALA A 234 -5.72 -6.92 7.10
CA ALA A 234 -7.08 -6.98 7.64
C ALA A 234 -7.35 -5.92 8.73
N PHE A 235 -6.32 -5.54 9.51
CA PHE A 235 -6.44 -4.52 10.56
C PHE A 235 -6.44 -3.11 9.96
N VAL A 236 -5.58 -2.90 8.98
CA VAL A 236 -5.48 -1.64 8.22
C VAL A 236 -6.79 -1.37 7.49
N VAL A 237 -7.31 -2.36 6.77
CA VAL A 237 -8.58 -2.23 6.02
C VAL A 237 -9.75 -2.00 6.97
N ALA A 238 -9.86 -2.75 8.07
CA ALA A 238 -10.93 -2.52 9.05
C ALA A 238 -10.91 -1.09 9.61
N ALA A 239 -9.71 -0.59 9.94
CA ALA A 239 -9.50 0.75 10.48
C ALA A 239 -9.76 1.84 9.42
N GLU A 240 -9.23 1.67 8.19
CA GLU A 240 -9.46 2.61 7.09
C GLU A 240 -10.96 2.75 6.79
N VAL A 241 -11.65 1.62 6.61
CA VAL A 241 -13.08 1.59 6.32
C VAL A 241 -13.87 2.26 7.45
N PHE A 242 -13.52 1.99 8.71
CA PHE A 242 -14.19 2.59 9.85
C PHE A 242 -13.98 4.11 9.91
N ILE A 243 -12.76 4.60 9.75
CA ILE A 243 -12.44 6.03 9.75
C ILE A 243 -13.13 6.71 8.57
N SER A 244 -12.99 6.18 7.37
CA SER A 244 -13.59 6.74 6.15
C SER A 244 -15.12 6.81 6.23
N HIS A 245 -15.76 5.78 6.79
CA HIS A 245 -17.20 5.77 7.01
C HIS A 245 -17.61 6.81 8.06
N LYS A 246 -16.90 6.88 9.19
CA LYS A 246 -17.16 7.84 10.28
C LYS A 246 -17.10 9.29 9.81
N ILE A 247 -16.17 9.63 8.92
CA ILE A 247 -16.02 11.00 8.37
C ILE A 247 -16.86 11.24 7.11
N GLY A 248 -17.74 10.30 6.73
CA GLY A 248 -18.63 10.42 5.58
C GLY A 248 -17.94 10.33 4.21
N ARG A 249 -16.79 9.65 4.13
CA ARG A 249 -16.08 9.39 2.87
C ARG A 249 -16.49 8.06 2.23
N ARG A 250 -17.04 7.15 3.01
CA ARG A 250 -17.68 5.93 2.55
C ARG A 250 -19.14 5.89 2.98
N ASP A 251 -19.99 5.37 2.15
CA ASP A 251 -21.35 4.96 2.50
C ASP A 251 -21.38 3.46 2.83
N ASN A 252 -22.53 2.97 3.26
CA ASN A 252 -22.72 1.56 3.61
C ASN A 252 -22.51 0.63 2.44
N CYS A 253 -22.81 1.06 1.19
CA CYS A 253 -22.60 0.27 0.00
C CYS A 253 -21.09 0.08 -0.27
N SER A 254 -20.31 1.15 -0.20
CA SER A 254 -18.86 1.07 -0.36
C SER A 254 -18.17 0.31 0.77
N VAL A 255 -18.70 0.34 2.00
CA VAL A 255 -18.22 -0.51 3.10
C VAL A 255 -18.43 -2.00 2.80
N TYR A 256 -19.63 -2.36 2.34
CA TYR A 256 -19.94 -3.75 2.00
C TYR A 256 -19.07 -4.26 0.85
N ASN A 257 -18.97 -3.48 -0.22
CA ASN A 257 -18.19 -3.85 -1.40
C ASN A 257 -16.69 -3.99 -1.06
N GLU A 258 -16.15 -3.13 -0.20
CA GLU A 258 -14.75 -3.25 0.21
C GLU A 258 -14.48 -4.62 0.85
N PHE A 259 -15.28 -5.03 1.82
CA PHE A 259 -15.06 -6.32 2.49
C PHE A 259 -15.36 -7.54 1.60
N LYS A 260 -16.17 -7.36 0.57
CA LYS A 260 -16.55 -8.43 -0.35
C LYS A 260 -15.58 -8.63 -1.51
N GLU A 261 -15.00 -7.53 -2.00
CA GLU A 261 -14.27 -7.52 -3.27
C GLU A 261 -12.76 -7.30 -3.10
N TYR A 262 -12.35 -6.51 -2.10
CA TYR A 262 -10.94 -6.23 -1.89
C TYR A 262 -10.20 -7.52 -1.53
N VAL A 263 -9.09 -7.79 -2.24
CA VAL A 263 -8.30 -9.02 -2.08
C VAL A 263 -9.17 -10.28 -2.16
N ASP A 264 -10.11 -10.30 -3.13
CA ASP A 264 -11.09 -11.38 -3.35
C ASP A 264 -11.94 -11.72 -2.10
N GLY A 265 -12.15 -10.73 -1.20
CA GLY A 265 -12.89 -10.90 0.05
C GLY A 265 -12.19 -11.77 1.09
N SER A 266 -10.89 -12.00 0.93
CA SER A 266 -10.11 -12.92 1.78
C SER A 266 -9.67 -12.32 3.12
N LEU A 267 -9.79 -11.01 3.32
CA LEU A 267 -9.45 -10.35 4.59
C LEU A 267 -10.55 -10.58 5.66
N VAL A 268 -10.81 -11.83 5.98
CA VAL A 268 -11.98 -12.26 6.79
C VAL A 268 -12.02 -11.69 8.20
N LEU A 269 -10.90 -11.23 8.76
CA LEU A 269 -10.88 -10.54 10.04
C LEU A 269 -11.33 -9.07 9.92
N ALA A 270 -11.19 -8.45 8.75
CA ALA A 270 -11.51 -7.03 8.59
C ALA A 270 -12.98 -6.69 8.94
N PRO A 271 -14.00 -7.35 8.38
CA PRO A 271 -15.39 -7.07 8.76
C PRO A 271 -15.70 -7.44 10.22
N ILE A 272 -15.06 -8.48 10.80
CA ILE A 272 -15.23 -8.83 12.22
C ILE A 272 -14.73 -7.67 13.09
N ILE A 273 -13.52 -7.19 12.83
CA ILE A 273 -12.93 -6.07 13.58
C ILE A 273 -13.79 -4.81 13.40
N TYR A 274 -14.16 -4.48 12.17
CA TYR A 274 -14.94 -3.30 11.81
C TYR A 274 -16.22 -3.17 12.62
N ILE A 275 -17.03 -4.24 12.74
CA ILE A 275 -18.31 -4.17 13.46
C ILE A 275 -18.16 -3.99 14.97
N HIS A 276 -16.97 -4.25 15.52
CA HIS A 276 -16.62 -4.06 16.92
C HIS A 276 -15.84 -2.77 17.21
N LEU A 277 -15.31 -2.08 16.18
CA LEU A 277 -14.57 -0.81 16.37
C LEU A 277 -15.35 0.28 17.12
N PRO A 278 -16.69 0.38 17.03
CA PRO A 278 -17.46 1.29 17.88
C PRO A 278 -17.28 1.05 19.40
N GLU A 279 -16.84 -0.14 19.81
CA GLU A 279 -16.61 -0.53 21.21
C GLU A 279 -15.19 -0.20 21.69
N LYS A 280 -14.29 0.24 20.78
CA LYS A 280 -12.92 0.61 21.09
C LYS A 280 -12.91 1.85 21.97
N GLN A 281 -12.20 1.78 23.09
CA GLN A 281 -12.06 2.91 24.00
C GLN A 281 -11.07 3.95 23.45
N LYS A 282 -11.25 5.24 23.78
CA LYS A 282 -10.37 6.31 23.27
C LYS A 282 -8.90 6.16 23.67
N ALA A 283 -8.63 5.63 24.86
CA ALA A 283 -7.28 5.41 25.37
C ALA A 283 -6.69 4.03 25.00
N GLU A 284 -7.47 3.20 24.33
CA GLU A 284 -7.06 1.86 23.92
C GLU A 284 -6.31 1.95 22.57
N SER A 285 -5.13 1.31 22.46
CA SER A 285 -4.47 1.17 21.16
C SER A 285 -5.24 0.22 20.25
N LEU A 286 -4.94 0.24 18.95
CA LEU A 286 -5.52 -0.73 18.03
C LEU A 286 -5.10 -2.17 18.40
N ASN A 287 -3.83 -2.35 18.78
CA ASN A 287 -3.32 -3.65 19.24
C ASN A 287 -4.09 -4.17 20.45
N ASP A 288 -4.26 -3.36 21.49
CA ASP A 288 -4.98 -3.76 22.71
C ASP A 288 -6.44 -4.10 22.41
N PHE A 289 -7.06 -3.32 21.55
CA PHE A 289 -8.44 -3.57 21.12
C PHE A 289 -8.56 -4.92 20.41
N ILE A 290 -7.68 -5.21 19.44
CA ILE A 290 -7.72 -6.48 18.72
C ILE A 290 -7.37 -7.65 19.65
N LEU A 291 -6.38 -7.50 20.51
CA LEU A 291 -6.06 -8.52 21.53
C LEU A 291 -7.27 -8.81 22.42
N ARG A 292 -8.03 -7.80 22.81
CA ARG A 292 -9.27 -7.97 23.57
C ARG A 292 -10.32 -8.79 22.81
N LEU A 293 -10.39 -8.67 21.47
CA LEU A 293 -11.27 -9.52 20.65
C LEU A 293 -10.82 -11.00 20.62
N PHE A 294 -9.51 -11.24 20.72
CA PHE A 294 -9.00 -12.61 20.92
C PHE A 294 -9.32 -13.12 22.32
N ASP A 295 -9.04 -12.32 23.35
CA ASP A 295 -9.16 -12.75 24.75
C ASP A 295 -10.61 -13.02 25.16
N ASN A 296 -11.57 -12.28 24.62
CA ASN A 296 -12.98 -12.49 24.87
C ASN A 296 -13.61 -13.59 23.98
N GLY A 297 -12.83 -14.18 23.06
CA GLY A 297 -13.24 -15.26 22.18
C GLY A 297 -14.06 -14.85 20.96
N THR A 298 -14.17 -13.56 20.66
CA THR A 298 -14.76 -13.08 19.40
C THR A 298 -13.93 -13.55 18.21
N ILE A 299 -12.60 -13.40 18.28
CA ILE A 299 -11.67 -13.99 17.30
C ILE A 299 -11.02 -15.21 17.95
N LYS A 300 -11.40 -16.41 17.48
CA LYS A 300 -10.91 -17.66 18.03
C LYS A 300 -10.92 -18.75 16.96
N ALA A 301 -9.92 -19.61 16.95
CA ALA A 301 -9.88 -20.79 16.10
C ALA A 301 -11.15 -21.65 16.26
N GLY A 302 -11.74 -22.07 15.14
CA GLY A 302 -13.01 -22.78 15.07
C GLY A 302 -14.25 -21.87 15.05
N ASN A 303 -14.10 -20.54 15.24
CA ASN A 303 -15.22 -19.59 15.25
C ASN A 303 -15.14 -18.52 14.15
N VAL A 304 -14.00 -18.34 13.48
CA VAL A 304 -13.78 -17.24 12.52
C VAL A 304 -14.85 -17.21 11.44
N LYS A 305 -15.20 -18.35 10.86
CA LYS A 305 -16.25 -18.43 9.82
C LYS A 305 -17.61 -17.97 10.29
N ALA A 306 -17.98 -18.29 11.52
CA ALA A 306 -19.28 -17.89 12.09
C ALA A 306 -19.32 -16.39 12.35
N GLU A 307 -18.28 -15.83 12.95
CA GLU A 307 -18.20 -14.39 13.22
C GLU A 307 -18.07 -13.57 11.94
N TYR A 308 -17.29 -14.04 10.93
CA TYR A 308 -17.25 -13.43 9.61
C TYR A 308 -18.63 -13.31 8.96
N ARG A 309 -19.40 -14.43 8.94
CA ARG A 309 -20.76 -14.42 8.39
C ARG A 309 -21.68 -13.45 9.12
N LYS A 310 -21.60 -13.42 10.43
CA LYS A 310 -22.37 -12.49 11.27
C LYS A 310 -21.98 -11.04 10.99
N ALA A 311 -20.70 -10.76 10.85
CA ALA A 311 -20.19 -9.42 10.50
C ALA A 311 -20.67 -8.98 9.12
N MET A 312 -20.49 -9.81 8.11
CA MET A 312 -20.95 -9.51 6.75
C MET A 312 -22.48 -9.31 6.67
N MET A 313 -23.26 -10.11 7.39
CA MET A 313 -24.71 -9.95 7.46
C MET A 313 -25.11 -8.60 8.10
N LYS A 314 -24.38 -8.15 9.14
CA LYS A 314 -24.60 -6.83 9.77
C LYS A 314 -24.27 -5.70 8.80
N VAL A 315 -23.16 -5.78 8.07
CA VAL A 315 -22.75 -4.78 7.08
C VAL A 315 -23.75 -4.72 5.92
N GLU A 316 -24.16 -5.87 5.38
CA GLU A 316 -25.17 -5.97 4.31
C GLU A 316 -26.53 -5.39 4.74
N THR A 317 -26.97 -5.66 5.96
CA THR A 317 -28.21 -5.09 6.51
C THR A 317 -28.14 -3.56 6.58
N SER A 318 -27.00 -3.00 6.98
CA SER A 318 -26.78 -1.56 7.02
C SER A 318 -26.82 -0.94 5.62
N MET A 319 -26.27 -1.63 4.61
CA MET A 319 -26.33 -1.21 3.21
C MET A 319 -27.78 -1.13 2.72
N LEU A 320 -28.57 -2.16 2.94
CA LEU A 320 -29.97 -2.22 2.48
C LEU A 320 -30.88 -1.17 3.15
N GLN A 321 -30.57 -0.73 4.37
CA GLN A 321 -31.32 0.30 5.08
C GLN A 321 -31.07 1.72 4.55
N THR A 322 -30.01 1.93 3.78
CA THR A 322 -29.66 3.25 3.22
C THR A 322 -30.27 3.47 1.84
N GLU A 323 -30.74 2.40 1.17
CA GLU A 323 -31.38 2.47 -0.15
C GLU A 323 -32.90 2.76 -0.09
N ILE A 324 -33.47 2.90 1.11
CA ILE A 324 -34.86 3.24 1.37
C ILE A 324 -34.97 4.71 1.82
#